data_2be473cf4368175cf9659feba775155d
#
_entry.id   2be473cf4368175cf9659feba775155d
#
_cell.length_a   1.000
_cell.length_b   1.000
_cell.length_c   1.000
_cell.angle_alpha   90.00
_cell.angle_beta   90.00
_cell.angle_gamma   90.00
#
_symmetry.space_group_name_H-M   'P 1'
#
loop_
_entity.id
_entity.type
_entity.pdbx_description
1 polymer ?
#
loop_
_entity_poly.entity_id
_entity_poly.type
_entity_poly.pdbx_seq_one_letter_code
_entity_poly.pdbx_strand_id
1 'polypeptide(L)'
;VTAINSLATQMAAINEQIARATGNGQSPNDLLDQRDQIIRDINQYVQTTQIPADDGTVGLFVAGSQPLVLGSTATSLSIDDATTFPGSGQSKLFFNRPGATPIELDENVLGGGSVSGLLRFQNTDLSEGRNLLGRMALAIGMTMNDQQNLGLTLDGVPGKDLFALPTSMPGYTNGAGVGTVSFTGPTQFEASDYEIRFTTGTAGQVVRLSDGKSTPFTDAANLATLQIDGLNFNLTTPGNAGERMLFKPFSTAANNIQALVYS
;
A
#
# COMPACT_ATOMS: atom_id res chain seq x y z
N VAL A 1 8.53 -2.35 -14.28
CA VAL A 1 7.39 -2.02 -15.17
C VAL A 1 7.86 -1.62 -16.57
N THR A 2 8.93 -0.84 -16.73
CA THR A 2 9.46 -0.47 -18.07
C THR A 2 9.73 -1.68 -18.96
N ALA A 3 10.31 -2.76 -18.40
CA ALA A 3 10.55 -3.99 -19.15
C ALA A 3 9.24 -4.64 -19.65
N ILE A 4 8.19 -4.67 -18.80
CA ILE A 4 6.87 -5.20 -19.20
C ILE A 4 6.31 -4.39 -20.37
N ASN A 5 6.33 -3.05 -20.28
CA ASN A 5 5.83 -2.18 -21.33
C ASN A 5 6.58 -2.37 -22.66
N SER A 6 7.91 -2.53 -22.60
CA SER A 6 8.72 -2.82 -23.79
C SER A 6 8.35 -4.17 -24.40
N LEU A 7 8.23 -5.22 -23.59
CA LEU A 7 7.84 -6.55 -24.03
C LEU A 7 6.41 -6.57 -24.58
N ALA A 8 5.48 -5.85 -23.97
CA ALA A 8 4.10 -5.72 -24.46
C ALA A 8 4.07 -5.06 -25.85
N THR A 9 4.88 -4.02 -26.07
CA THR A 9 5.01 -3.37 -27.39
C THR A 9 5.60 -4.32 -28.43
N GLN A 10 6.63 -5.08 -28.06
CA GLN A 10 7.21 -6.11 -28.95
C GLN A 10 6.20 -7.21 -29.30
N MET A 11 5.42 -7.65 -28.29
CA MET A 11 4.37 -8.64 -28.47
C MET A 11 3.29 -8.14 -29.47
N ALA A 12 2.87 -6.88 -29.34
CA ALA A 12 1.90 -6.27 -30.26
C ALA A 12 2.44 -6.23 -31.71
N ALA A 13 3.72 -5.88 -31.88
CA ALA A 13 4.37 -5.87 -33.19
C ALA A 13 4.48 -7.28 -33.82
N ILE A 14 4.80 -8.30 -32.99
CA ILE A 14 4.84 -9.70 -33.46
C ILE A 14 3.45 -10.21 -33.80
N ASN A 15 2.43 -9.90 -33.01
CA ASN A 15 1.04 -10.22 -33.34
C ASN A 15 0.65 -9.66 -34.72
N GLU A 16 1.01 -8.41 -35.04
CA GLU A 16 0.75 -7.79 -36.33
C GLU A 16 1.43 -8.55 -37.49
N GLN A 17 2.68 -8.99 -37.29
CA GLN A 17 3.41 -9.79 -38.29
C GLN A 17 2.78 -11.18 -38.49
N ILE A 18 2.36 -11.83 -37.40
CA ILE A 18 1.68 -13.11 -37.42
C ILE A 18 0.37 -12.99 -38.20
N ALA A 19 -0.48 -12.01 -37.90
CA ALA A 19 -1.75 -11.80 -38.59
C ALA A 19 -1.56 -11.59 -40.09
N ARG A 20 -0.53 -10.82 -40.50
CA ARG A 20 -0.21 -10.61 -41.93
C ARG A 20 0.27 -11.91 -42.61
N ALA A 21 1.13 -12.70 -41.96
CA ALA A 21 1.64 -13.95 -42.53
C ALA A 21 0.55 -15.01 -42.64
N THR A 22 -0.29 -15.14 -41.61
CA THR A 22 -1.44 -16.05 -41.60
C THR A 22 -2.46 -15.66 -42.66
N GLY A 23 -2.74 -14.37 -42.83
CA GLY A 23 -3.63 -13.87 -43.90
C GLY A 23 -3.13 -14.17 -45.31
N ASN A 24 -1.80 -14.34 -45.48
CA ASN A 24 -1.17 -14.73 -46.74
C ASN A 24 -1.03 -16.28 -46.92
N GLY A 25 -1.59 -17.06 -45.98
CA GLY A 25 -1.54 -18.52 -46.03
C GLY A 25 -0.19 -19.13 -45.63
N GLN A 26 0.69 -18.39 -44.99
CA GLN A 26 1.99 -18.83 -44.46
C GLN A 26 1.88 -19.26 -42.99
N SER A 27 2.68 -20.25 -42.60
CA SER A 27 2.83 -20.64 -41.19
C SER A 27 4.11 -19.99 -40.62
N PRO A 28 3.99 -18.91 -39.82
CA PRO A 28 5.13 -18.12 -39.36
C PRO A 28 5.72 -18.71 -38.06
N ASN A 29 6.26 -19.92 -38.10
CA ASN A 29 6.72 -20.66 -36.93
C ASN A 29 7.76 -19.86 -36.10
N ASP A 30 8.69 -19.17 -36.75
CA ASP A 30 9.70 -18.35 -36.06
C ASP A 30 9.06 -17.18 -35.26
N LEU A 31 7.99 -16.58 -35.80
CA LEU A 31 7.25 -15.50 -35.10
C LEU A 31 6.44 -16.06 -33.93
N LEU A 32 5.89 -17.26 -34.06
CA LEU A 32 5.18 -17.94 -32.99
C LEU A 32 6.14 -18.28 -31.83
N ASP A 33 7.34 -18.79 -32.13
CA ASP A 33 8.37 -19.05 -31.12
C ASP A 33 8.83 -17.75 -30.40
N GLN A 34 9.03 -16.66 -31.15
CA GLN A 34 9.36 -15.36 -30.59
C GLN A 34 8.25 -14.83 -29.69
N ARG A 35 6.99 -14.92 -30.13
CA ARG A 35 5.82 -14.54 -29.33
C ARG A 35 5.81 -15.30 -28.01
N ASP A 36 5.96 -16.61 -28.07
CA ASP A 36 5.91 -17.47 -26.89
C ASP A 36 7.07 -17.19 -25.92
N GLN A 37 8.24 -16.79 -26.45
CA GLN A 37 9.35 -16.35 -25.62
C GLN A 37 9.01 -15.02 -24.90
N ILE A 38 8.47 -14.03 -25.60
CA ILE A 38 8.05 -12.76 -25.00
C ILE A 38 6.99 -12.97 -23.91
N ILE A 39 6.06 -13.87 -24.14
CA ILE A 39 5.04 -14.21 -23.12
C ILE A 39 5.70 -14.82 -21.88
N ARG A 40 6.67 -15.72 -22.03
CA ARG A 40 7.44 -16.25 -20.89
C ARG A 40 8.18 -15.15 -20.13
N ASP A 41 8.79 -14.21 -20.86
CA ASP A 41 9.53 -13.12 -20.27
C ASP A 41 8.61 -12.13 -19.52
N ILE A 42 7.43 -11.82 -20.04
CA ILE A 42 6.41 -11.02 -19.33
C ILE A 42 5.97 -11.72 -18.05
N ASN A 43 5.75 -13.05 -18.10
CA ASN A 43 5.30 -13.82 -16.95
C ASN A 43 6.33 -13.91 -15.80
N GLN A 44 7.61 -13.59 -16.03
CA GLN A 44 8.59 -13.41 -14.95
C GLN A 44 8.27 -12.20 -14.09
N TYR A 45 7.63 -11.18 -14.67
CA TYR A 45 7.30 -9.91 -14.00
C TYR A 45 5.87 -9.87 -13.45
N VAL A 46 4.91 -10.33 -14.26
CA VAL A 46 3.48 -10.33 -13.91
C VAL A 46 2.80 -11.51 -14.60
N GLN A 47 1.94 -12.20 -13.87
CA GLN A 47 1.19 -13.33 -14.45
C GLN A 47 0.17 -12.83 -15.48
N THR A 48 0.14 -13.50 -16.64
CA THR A 48 -0.80 -13.16 -17.72
C THR A 48 -1.72 -14.33 -18.07
N THR A 49 -2.91 -14.00 -18.54
CA THR A 49 -3.84 -14.94 -19.19
C THR A 49 -3.79 -14.72 -20.68
N GLN A 50 -3.68 -15.80 -21.45
CA GLN A 50 -3.61 -15.78 -22.92
C GLN A 50 -4.97 -16.15 -23.51
N ILE A 51 -5.42 -15.37 -24.50
CA ILE A 51 -6.62 -15.67 -25.28
C ILE A 51 -6.23 -15.69 -26.76
N PRO A 52 -6.20 -16.86 -27.41
CA PRO A 52 -5.95 -16.96 -28.84
C PRO A 52 -7.08 -16.34 -29.66
N ALA A 53 -6.74 -15.78 -30.82
CA ALA A 53 -7.68 -15.27 -31.81
C ALA A 53 -7.57 -16.05 -33.13
N ASP A 54 -8.61 -16.01 -33.96
CA ASP A 54 -8.72 -16.78 -35.20
C ASP A 54 -7.68 -16.35 -36.26
N ASP A 55 -7.12 -15.17 -36.16
CA ASP A 55 -6.07 -14.63 -37.04
C ASP A 55 -4.65 -15.09 -36.64
N GLY A 56 -4.53 -15.98 -35.66
CA GLY A 56 -3.27 -16.48 -35.10
C GLY A 56 -2.63 -15.56 -34.07
N THR A 57 -3.19 -14.38 -33.78
CA THR A 57 -2.73 -13.50 -32.70
C THR A 57 -3.14 -14.04 -31.34
N VAL A 58 -2.50 -13.52 -30.28
CA VAL A 58 -2.86 -13.85 -28.90
C VAL A 58 -3.05 -12.56 -28.11
N GLY A 59 -4.22 -12.40 -27.50
CA GLY A 59 -4.46 -11.37 -26.49
C GLY A 59 -3.82 -11.76 -25.16
N LEU A 60 -3.14 -10.81 -24.52
CA LEU A 60 -2.53 -10.96 -23.20
C LEU A 60 -3.27 -10.10 -22.18
N PHE A 61 -3.72 -10.72 -21.09
CA PHE A 61 -4.48 -10.04 -20.04
C PHE A 61 -3.74 -10.13 -18.70
N VAL A 62 -3.76 -9.05 -17.94
CA VAL A 62 -3.23 -8.94 -16.57
C VAL A 62 -4.37 -8.69 -15.59
N ALA A 63 -4.16 -8.97 -14.29
CA ALA A 63 -5.15 -8.78 -13.25
C ALA A 63 -6.54 -9.34 -13.63
N GLY A 64 -6.56 -10.52 -14.24
CA GLY A 64 -7.76 -11.25 -14.65
C GLY A 64 -8.41 -10.76 -15.93
N SER A 65 -8.54 -9.45 -16.17
CA SER A 65 -9.35 -8.93 -17.28
C SER A 65 -8.79 -7.73 -18.03
N GLN A 66 -7.66 -7.16 -17.62
CA GLN A 66 -7.12 -5.95 -18.24
C GLN A 66 -6.23 -6.33 -19.43
N PRO A 67 -6.56 -5.90 -20.67
CA PRO A 67 -5.83 -6.28 -21.87
C PRO A 67 -4.48 -5.54 -21.95
N LEU A 68 -3.39 -6.21 -21.56
CA LEU A 68 -2.04 -5.68 -21.72
C LEU A 68 -1.65 -5.61 -23.20
N VAL A 69 -1.99 -6.65 -23.97
CA VAL A 69 -1.86 -6.65 -25.44
C VAL A 69 -3.13 -7.21 -26.04
N LEU A 70 -3.69 -6.51 -27.04
CA LEU A 70 -4.84 -6.96 -27.80
C LEU A 70 -4.60 -6.68 -29.29
N GLY A 71 -4.50 -7.77 -30.08
CA GLY A 71 -4.08 -7.64 -31.48
C GLY A 71 -2.73 -6.95 -31.60
N SER A 72 -2.66 -5.87 -32.34
CA SER A 72 -1.46 -5.05 -32.56
C SER A 72 -1.34 -3.86 -31.58
N THR A 73 -2.16 -3.81 -30.53
CA THR A 73 -2.16 -2.70 -29.58
C THR A 73 -1.65 -3.16 -28.21
N ALA A 74 -0.67 -2.45 -27.66
CA ALA A 74 -0.18 -2.62 -26.31
C ALA A 74 -0.67 -1.49 -25.41
N THR A 75 -1.01 -1.84 -24.17
CA THR A 75 -1.35 -0.88 -23.11
C THR A 75 -0.22 -0.84 -22.11
N SER A 76 0.08 0.34 -21.55
CA SER A 76 1.18 0.49 -20.59
C SER A 76 0.71 0.31 -19.15
N LEU A 77 1.66 -0.12 -18.31
CA LEU A 77 1.53 -0.14 -16.85
C LEU A 77 2.41 0.96 -16.24
N SER A 78 2.02 1.45 -15.06
CA SER A 78 2.84 2.34 -14.23
C SER A 78 2.75 1.94 -12.75
N ILE A 79 3.69 2.42 -11.94
CA ILE A 79 3.65 2.34 -10.48
C ILE A 79 3.45 3.74 -9.96
N ASP A 80 2.54 3.91 -9.03
CA ASP A 80 2.25 5.18 -8.37
C ASP A 80 1.73 4.92 -6.94
N ASP A 81 1.54 5.98 -6.16
CA ASP A 81 0.94 5.90 -4.84
C ASP A 81 -0.52 5.42 -4.92
N ALA A 82 -0.95 4.69 -3.89
CA ALA A 82 -2.34 4.24 -3.76
C ALA A 82 -3.31 5.44 -3.79
N THR A 83 -4.32 5.36 -4.65
CA THR A 83 -5.31 6.46 -4.81
C THR A 83 -6.17 6.66 -3.58
N THR A 84 -6.41 5.59 -2.80
CA THR A 84 -7.23 5.65 -1.57
C THR A 84 -6.49 6.32 -0.42
N PHE A 85 -5.17 6.15 -0.34
CA PHE A 85 -4.34 6.66 0.75
C PHE A 85 -3.09 7.36 0.21
N PRO A 86 -3.23 8.47 -0.50
CA PRO A 86 -2.10 9.20 -1.09
C PRO A 86 -1.11 9.64 0.00
N GLY A 87 0.17 9.53 -0.30
CA GLY A 87 1.25 9.86 0.63
C GLY A 87 1.51 8.84 1.75
N SER A 88 0.76 7.74 1.82
CA SER A 88 0.97 6.69 2.83
C SER A 88 2.20 5.81 2.58
N GLY A 89 2.83 5.95 1.42
CA GLY A 89 3.94 5.10 0.95
C GLY A 89 3.51 3.71 0.49
N GLN A 90 2.20 3.48 0.31
CA GLN A 90 1.69 2.30 -0.38
C GLN A 90 1.79 2.51 -1.88
N SER A 91 2.48 1.61 -2.58
CA SER A 91 2.61 1.66 -4.04
C SER A 91 1.64 0.69 -4.70
N LYS A 92 1.05 1.11 -5.81
CA LYS A 92 0.10 0.32 -6.60
C LYS A 92 0.49 0.26 -8.06
N LEU A 93 0.08 -0.81 -8.73
CA LEU A 93 0.21 -0.97 -10.18
C LEU A 93 -1.01 -0.37 -10.86
N PHE A 94 -0.79 0.45 -11.88
CA PHE A 94 -1.83 1.10 -12.65
C PHE A 94 -1.82 0.61 -14.09
N PHE A 95 -3.01 0.44 -14.64
CA PHE A 95 -3.26 0.12 -16.04
C PHE A 95 -3.67 1.40 -16.78
N ASN A 96 -2.82 1.82 -17.73
CA ASN A 96 -2.94 3.12 -18.40
C ASN A 96 -3.57 2.99 -19.78
N ARG A 97 -4.88 3.16 -19.89
CA ARG A 97 -5.56 3.20 -21.18
C ARG A 97 -5.40 4.56 -21.85
N PRO A 98 -5.10 4.63 -23.15
CA PRO A 98 -5.03 5.88 -23.87
C PRO A 98 -6.35 6.68 -23.75
N GLY A 99 -6.25 7.96 -23.37
CA GLY A 99 -7.42 8.85 -23.26
C GLY A 99 -8.35 8.58 -22.06
N ALA A 100 -7.95 7.74 -21.10
CA ALA A 100 -8.74 7.45 -19.90
C ALA A 100 -7.89 7.60 -18.64
N THR A 101 -8.53 7.77 -17.49
CA THR A 101 -7.85 7.75 -16.19
C THR A 101 -7.22 6.38 -15.95
N PRO A 102 -5.99 6.31 -15.40
CA PRO A 102 -5.37 5.07 -14.99
C PRO A 102 -6.25 4.28 -14.02
N ILE A 103 -6.27 2.97 -14.18
CA ILE A 103 -7.01 2.06 -13.30
C ILE A 103 -6.02 1.45 -12.31
N GLU A 104 -6.24 1.65 -11.01
CA GLU A 104 -5.50 0.95 -9.95
C GLU A 104 -5.83 -0.54 -9.99
N LEU A 105 -4.81 -1.40 -10.06
CA LEU A 105 -4.96 -2.84 -10.05
C LEU A 105 -4.85 -3.38 -8.62
N ASP A 106 -5.78 -4.25 -8.25
CA ASP A 106 -5.73 -4.94 -6.95
C ASP A 106 -4.58 -5.96 -6.96
N GLU A 107 -3.70 -5.88 -5.97
CA GLU A 107 -2.58 -6.81 -5.80
C GLU A 107 -3.02 -8.27 -5.71
N ASN A 108 -4.18 -8.53 -5.14
CA ASN A 108 -4.71 -9.89 -4.97
C ASN A 108 -5.04 -10.59 -6.29
N VAL A 109 -5.27 -9.83 -7.36
CA VAL A 109 -5.58 -10.38 -8.69
C VAL A 109 -4.41 -10.33 -9.66
N LEU A 110 -3.23 -9.80 -9.24
CA LEU A 110 -2.04 -9.79 -10.09
C LEU A 110 -1.43 -11.18 -10.30
N GLY A 111 -1.77 -12.15 -9.45
CA GLY A 111 -1.19 -13.49 -9.49
C GLY A 111 0.28 -13.50 -9.10
N GLY A 112 1.13 -14.17 -9.89
CA GLY A 112 2.57 -14.32 -9.64
C GLY A 112 3.42 -13.27 -10.36
N GLY A 113 4.76 -13.44 -10.22
CA GLY A 113 5.77 -12.61 -10.85
C GLY A 113 6.45 -11.62 -9.91
N SER A 114 7.58 -11.06 -10.35
CA SER A 114 8.43 -10.22 -9.51
C SER A 114 7.75 -8.90 -9.10
N VAL A 115 6.86 -8.34 -9.93
CA VAL A 115 6.15 -7.10 -9.59
C VAL A 115 5.18 -7.33 -8.44
N SER A 116 4.38 -8.41 -8.49
CA SER A 116 3.49 -8.79 -7.41
C SER A 116 4.25 -9.03 -6.10
N GLY A 117 5.37 -9.77 -6.16
CA GLY A 117 6.23 -10.02 -5.00
C GLY A 117 6.82 -8.75 -4.38
N LEU A 118 7.28 -7.80 -5.22
CA LEU A 118 7.83 -6.53 -4.74
C LEU A 118 6.77 -5.61 -4.13
N LEU A 119 5.57 -5.56 -4.72
CA LEU A 119 4.45 -4.79 -4.15
C LEU A 119 4.04 -5.36 -2.80
N ARG A 120 3.89 -6.68 -2.69
CA ARG A 120 3.60 -7.35 -1.42
C ARG A 120 4.69 -7.07 -0.38
N PHE A 121 5.95 -7.19 -0.76
CA PHE A 121 7.07 -6.90 0.15
C PHE A 121 6.98 -5.46 0.68
N GLN A 122 6.77 -4.47 -0.21
CA GLN A 122 6.70 -3.07 0.19
C GLN A 122 5.47 -2.75 1.04
N ASN A 123 4.29 -3.20 0.61
CA ASN A 123 3.03 -2.79 1.23
C ASN A 123 2.69 -3.60 2.48
N THR A 124 3.19 -4.83 2.60
CA THR A 124 2.90 -5.75 3.71
C THR A 124 4.14 -6.04 4.54
N ASP A 125 5.11 -6.81 4.01
CA ASP A 125 6.19 -7.36 4.81
C ASP A 125 7.09 -6.27 5.43
N LEU A 126 7.42 -5.23 4.65
CA LEU A 126 8.20 -4.09 5.13
C LEU A 126 7.39 -3.22 6.11
N SER A 127 6.08 -3.07 5.89
CA SER A 127 5.20 -2.34 6.81
C SER A 127 5.09 -3.06 8.15
N GLU A 128 4.92 -4.38 8.15
CA GLU A 128 4.90 -5.20 9.36
C GLU A 128 6.22 -5.11 10.13
N GLY A 129 7.36 -5.22 9.45
CA GLY A 129 8.68 -5.05 10.07
C GLY A 129 8.87 -3.68 10.70
N ARG A 130 8.45 -2.61 10.02
CA ARG A 130 8.48 -1.25 10.56
C ARG A 130 7.56 -1.07 11.76
N ASN A 131 6.37 -1.65 11.74
CA ASN A 131 5.44 -1.60 12.86
C ASN A 131 5.98 -2.32 14.09
N LEU A 132 6.63 -3.48 13.94
CA LEU A 132 7.29 -4.19 15.05
C LEU A 132 8.40 -3.35 15.68
N LEU A 133 9.32 -2.81 14.87
CA LEU A 133 10.44 -2.00 15.36
C LEU A 133 9.94 -0.68 15.97
N GLY A 134 8.99 -0.01 15.33
CA GLY A 134 8.45 1.26 15.80
C GLY A 134 7.65 1.12 17.10
N ARG A 135 6.87 0.05 17.25
CA ARG A 135 6.20 -0.30 18.50
C ARG A 135 7.20 -0.46 19.64
N MET A 136 8.28 -1.23 19.40
CA MET A 136 9.34 -1.44 20.42
C MET A 136 10.01 -0.11 20.81
N ALA A 137 10.38 0.70 19.82
CA ALA A 137 11.03 1.99 20.06
C ALA A 137 10.16 2.93 20.90
N LEU A 138 8.87 3.07 20.53
CA LEU A 138 7.92 3.89 21.27
C LEU A 138 7.65 3.35 22.69
N ALA A 139 7.40 2.05 22.81
CA ALA A 139 7.12 1.45 24.12
C ALA A 139 8.28 1.62 25.08
N ILE A 140 9.52 1.35 24.65
CA ILE A 140 10.72 1.53 25.46
C ILE A 140 10.92 3.01 25.79
N GLY A 141 10.91 3.89 24.78
CA GLY A 141 11.16 5.31 24.96
C GLY A 141 10.15 5.98 25.89
N MET A 142 8.84 5.71 25.70
CA MET A 142 7.78 6.25 26.57
C MET A 142 7.92 5.71 28.01
N THR A 143 8.10 4.40 28.20
CA THR A 143 8.23 3.82 29.55
C THR A 143 9.46 4.36 30.27
N MET A 144 10.57 4.57 29.56
CA MET A 144 11.79 5.14 30.15
C MET A 144 11.61 6.62 30.50
N ASN A 145 10.94 7.41 29.64
CA ASN A 145 10.61 8.79 29.93
C ASN A 145 9.67 8.89 31.15
N ASP A 146 8.61 8.10 31.20
CA ASP A 146 7.69 8.04 32.32
C ASP A 146 8.41 7.73 33.63
N GLN A 147 9.28 6.73 33.62
CA GLN A 147 10.06 6.35 34.81
C GLN A 147 11.04 7.45 35.23
N GLN A 148 11.70 8.10 34.27
CA GLN A 148 12.63 9.20 34.52
C GLN A 148 11.91 10.42 35.13
N ASN A 149 10.72 10.75 34.61
CA ASN A 149 9.90 11.86 35.08
C ASN A 149 9.36 11.66 36.50
N LEU A 150 9.28 10.43 37.00
CA LEU A 150 8.95 10.12 38.39
C LEU A 150 10.13 10.35 39.34
N GLY A 151 11.35 10.40 38.82
CA GLY A 151 12.56 10.68 39.60
C GLY A 151 12.71 12.18 39.89
N LEU A 152 13.58 12.50 40.89
CA LEU A 152 13.94 13.87 41.21
C LEU A 152 15.43 14.09 40.91
N THR A 153 15.76 15.27 40.42
CA THR A 153 17.15 15.74 40.31
C THR A 153 17.69 16.13 41.69
N LEU A 154 19.00 16.39 41.77
CA LEU A 154 19.62 16.87 43.02
C LEU A 154 19.01 18.19 43.54
N ASP A 155 18.42 18.98 42.63
CA ASP A 155 17.73 20.24 42.95
C ASP A 155 16.25 20.02 43.31
N GLY A 156 15.77 18.78 43.40
CA GLY A 156 14.41 18.44 43.79
C GLY A 156 13.34 18.69 42.71
N VAL A 157 13.74 18.86 41.42
CA VAL A 157 12.80 18.99 40.31
C VAL A 157 12.61 17.61 39.60
N PRO A 158 11.44 17.36 38.99
CA PRO A 158 11.23 16.14 38.22
C PRO A 158 12.28 15.91 37.12
N GLY A 159 12.61 14.67 36.89
CA GLY A 159 13.49 14.31 35.77
C GLY A 159 12.93 14.76 34.43
N LYS A 160 13.80 14.89 33.42
CA LYS A 160 13.42 15.23 32.05
C LYS A 160 13.43 13.98 31.20
N ASP A 161 12.69 14.04 30.07
CA ASP A 161 12.67 12.93 29.10
C ASP A 161 14.08 12.54 28.66
N LEU A 162 14.33 11.24 28.58
CA LEU A 162 15.58 10.68 28.05
C LEU A 162 15.56 10.59 26.53
N PHE A 163 14.38 10.46 25.95
CA PHE A 163 14.17 10.32 24.52
C PHE A 163 13.18 11.32 23.98
N ALA A 164 13.52 11.96 22.85
CA ALA A 164 12.54 12.62 22.01
C ALA A 164 11.79 11.56 21.20
N LEU A 165 10.46 11.61 21.26
CA LEU A 165 9.56 10.68 20.60
C LEU A 165 8.54 11.43 19.75
N PRO A 166 8.05 10.85 18.64
CA PRO A 166 6.91 11.44 17.96
C PRO A 166 5.69 11.45 18.89
N THR A 167 4.97 12.54 18.94
CA THR A 167 3.78 12.69 19.78
C THR A 167 2.50 12.25 19.09
N SER A 168 2.47 12.35 17.76
CA SER A 168 1.33 11.94 16.93
C SER A 168 1.76 11.67 15.48
N MET A 169 0.94 10.90 14.76
CA MET A 169 1.12 10.61 13.34
C MET A 169 -0.15 11.01 12.57
N PRO A 170 -0.03 11.54 11.34
CA PRO A 170 -1.18 11.91 10.52
C PRO A 170 -1.93 10.68 9.97
N GLY A 171 -3.21 10.87 9.70
CA GLY A 171 -4.01 9.95 8.90
C GLY A 171 -3.89 10.27 7.41
N TYR A 172 -4.01 9.24 6.56
CA TYR A 172 -3.96 9.32 5.11
C TYR A 172 -5.32 8.98 4.52
N THR A 173 -5.83 9.83 3.65
CA THR A 173 -7.11 9.63 2.94
C THR A 173 -7.14 10.46 1.67
N ASN A 174 -7.93 10.05 0.69
CA ASN A 174 -8.30 10.88 -0.46
C ASN A 174 -9.64 11.60 -0.25
N GLY A 175 -10.28 11.41 0.91
CA GLY A 175 -11.57 12.01 1.27
C GLY A 175 -11.43 13.30 2.08
N ALA A 176 -12.54 13.71 2.71
CA ALA A 176 -12.62 14.93 3.50
C ALA A 176 -12.04 14.81 4.91
N GLY A 177 -11.82 13.58 5.40
CA GLY A 177 -11.37 13.33 6.76
C GLY A 177 -10.00 13.91 7.06
N VAL A 178 -9.82 14.50 8.25
CA VAL A 178 -8.53 14.98 8.76
C VAL A 178 -8.37 14.49 10.19
N GLY A 179 -7.25 13.87 10.50
CA GLY A 179 -7.00 13.38 11.86
C GLY A 179 -5.57 12.96 12.09
N THR A 180 -5.28 12.69 13.36
CA THR A 180 -4.00 12.17 13.84
C THR A 180 -4.23 11.02 14.80
N VAL A 181 -3.24 10.15 14.94
CA VAL A 181 -3.18 9.16 16.02
C VAL A 181 -2.08 9.55 16.99
N SER A 182 -2.36 9.54 18.28
CA SER A 182 -1.44 9.82 19.38
C SER A 182 -1.27 8.59 20.29
N PHE A 183 -0.22 8.59 21.10
CA PHE A 183 0.24 7.43 21.88
C PHE A 183 -0.09 7.68 23.36
N THR A 184 -0.77 6.72 24.03
CA THR A 184 -1.21 6.87 25.42
C THR A 184 -0.92 5.68 26.30
N GLY A 185 -0.84 4.47 25.76
CA GLY A 185 -0.67 3.25 26.54
C GLY A 185 0.44 2.35 25.99
N PRO A 186 1.74 2.62 26.28
CA PRO A 186 2.86 1.93 25.66
C PRO A 186 2.85 0.41 25.89
N THR A 187 2.25 -0.06 26.99
CA THR A 187 2.12 -1.49 27.31
C THR A 187 1.02 -2.22 26.54
N GLN A 188 0.15 -1.46 25.85
CA GLN A 188 -1.00 -2.00 25.11
C GLN A 188 -0.78 -1.95 23.59
N PHE A 189 0.33 -1.39 23.12
CA PHE A 189 0.60 -1.23 21.70
C PHE A 189 0.58 -2.56 20.96
N GLU A 190 -0.16 -2.60 19.83
CA GLU A 190 -0.14 -3.69 18.87
C GLU A 190 0.56 -3.23 17.59
N ALA A 191 1.48 -4.05 17.06
CA ALA A 191 2.26 -3.73 15.87
C ALA A 191 1.38 -3.83 14.62
N SER A 192 0.65 -2.78 14.31
CA SER A 192 -0.30 -2.72 13.19
C SER A 192 -0.45 -1.33 12.63
N ASP A 193 -0.85 -1.27 11.37
CA ASP A 193 -1.54 -0.12 10.81
C ASP A 193 -3.04 -0.23 11.14
N TYR A 194 -3.74 0.90 11.12
CA TYR A 194 -5.17 0.99 11.45
C TYR A 194 -5.92 1.73 10.36
N GLU A 195 -7.12 1.27 10.07
CA GLU A 195 -7.99 1.89 9.10
C GLU A 195 -9.32 2.28 9.75
N ILE A 196 -9.67 3.56 9.68
CA ILE A 196 -11.01 4.02 10.01
C ILE A 196 -11.87 3.90 8.75
N ARG A 197 -13.02 3.23 8.88
CA ARG A 197 -14.05 3.07 7.86
C ARG A 197 -15.31 3.77 8.33
N PHE A 198 -15.70 4.82 7.62
CA PHE A 198 -16.89 5.59 7.97
C PHE A 198 -18.15 4.96 7.35
N THR A 199 -19.14 4.63 8.17
CA THR A 199 -20.47 4.21 7.71
C THR A 199 -21.40 5.39 7.52
N THR A 200 -21.20 6.44 8.32
CA THR A 200 -21.85 7.75 8.22
C THR A 200 -20.80 8.82 8.53
N GLY A 201 -21.14 10.11 8.41
CA GLY A 201 -20.23 11.21 8.79
C GLY A 201 -19.87 11.25 10.29
N THR A 202 -20.56 10.49 11.16
CA THR A 202 -20.30 10.47 12.60
C THR A 202 -19.97 9.08 13.14
N ALA A 203 -20.30 8.01 12.43
CA ALA A 203 -20.16 6.63 12.90
C ALA A 203 -19.32 5.79 11.93
N GLY A 204 -18.71 4.74 12.45
CA GLY A 204 -17.88 3.82 11.66
C GLY A 204 -17.22 2.76 12.54
N GLN A 205 -16.08 2.30 12.08
CA GLN A 205 -15.25 1.34 12.81
C GLN A 205 -13.76 1.61 12.59
N VAL A 206 -12.96 1.35 13.60
CA VAL A 206 -11.51 1.28 13.52
C VAL A 206 -11.13 -0.18 13.31
N VAL A 207 -10.45 -0.49 12.22
CA VAL A 207 -10.00 -1.83 11.86
C VAL A 207 -8.49 -1.90 12.05
N ARG A 208 -8.02 -2.82 12.88
CA ARG A 208 -6.60 -3.16 13.00
C ARG A 208 -6.22 -4.07 11.83
N LEU A 209 -5.26 -3.66 11.01
CA LEU A 209 -5.00 -4.36 9.74
C LEU A 209 -4.23 -5.67 9.88
N SER A 210 -3.49 -5.87 11.00
CA SER A 210 -2.71 -7.09 11.23
C SER A 210 -3.57 -8.35 11.41
N ASP A 211 -4.78 -8.22 11.97
CA ASP A 211 -5.67 -9.36 12.28
C ASP A 211 -7.14 -9.11 11.94
N GLY A 212 -7.48 -7.92 11.42
CA GLY A 212 -8.83 -7.55 11.05
C GLY A 212 -9.76 -7.24 12.23
N LYS A 213 -9.24 -7.16 13.48
CA LYS A 213 -10.05 -6.79 14.64
C LYS A 213 -10.69 -5.43 14.43
N SER A 214 -11.99 -5.35 14.62
CA SER A 214 -12.79 -4.15 14.40
C SER A 214 -13.39 -3.64 15.71
N THR A 215 -13.25 -2.33 15.94
CA THR A 215 -13.83 -1.60 17.07
C THR A 215 -14.81 -0.56 16.54
N PRO A 216 -16.12 -0.73 16.72
CA PRO A 216 -17.12 0.22 16.24
C PRO A 216 -17.13 1.49 17.09
N PHE A 217 -17.49 2.61 16.46
CA PHE A 217 -17.80 3.88 17.11
C PHE A 217 -19.06 4.47 16.52
N THR A 218 -19.84 5.15 17.37
CA THR A 218 -21.11 5.80 16.99
C THR A 218 -20.98 7.32 16.91
N ASP A 219 -19.91 7.88 17.47
CA ASP A 219 -19.61 9.29 17.44
C ASP A 219 -18.11 9.53 17.22
N ALA A 220 -17.79 10.07 16.07
CA ALA A 220 -16.42 10.38 15.67
C ALA A 220 -15.73 11.41 16.60
N ALA A 221 -16.50 12.32 17.25
CA ALA A 221 -15.95 13.28 18.19
C ALA A 221 -15.44 12.60 19.48
N ASN A 222 -15.99 11.46 19.83
CA ASN A 222 -15.60 10.68 21.01
C ASN A 222 -14.61 9.56 20.71
N LEU A 223 -14.15 9.42 19.46
CA LEU A 223 -13.25 8.34 19.06
C LEU A 223 -11.95 8.32 19.87
N ALA A 224 -11.40 9.49 20.20
CA ALA A 224 -10.20 9.62 21.01
C ALA A 224 -10.34 9.02 22.43
N THR A 225 -11.55 8.90 22.95
CA THR A 225 -11.81 8.34 24.28
C THR A 225 -11.78 6.81 24.33
N LEU A 226 -11.85 6.13 23.18
CA LEU A 226 -11.91 4.67 23.12
C LEU A 226 -10.60 3.98 23.45
N GLN A 227 -9.46 4.67 23.33
CA GLN A 227 -8.11 4.12 23.63
C GLN A 227 -7.88 2.73 23.05
N ILE A 228 -7.88 2.64 21.72
CA ILE A 228 -7.73 1.37 21.02
C ILE A 228 -6.25 0.99 20.99
N ASP A 229 -5.89 -0.13 21.61
CA ASP A 229 -4.51 -0.67 21.65
C ASP A 229 -3.47 0.37 22.15
N GLY A 230 -3.84 1.21 23.14
CA GLY A 230 -2.99 2.28 23.67
C GLY A 230 -2.83 3.49 22.76
N LEU A 231 -3.67 3.60 21.72
CA LEU A 231 -3.70 4.69 20.75
C LEU A 231 -4.97 5.52 20.90
N ASN A 232 -4.85 6.84 20.73
CA ASN A 232 -6.00 7.75 20.61
C ASN A 232 -6.08 8.28 19.18
N PHE A 233 -7.23 8.06 18.52
CA PHE A 233 -7.52 8.57 17.20
C PHE A 233 -8.27 9.89 17.31
N ASN A 234 -7.61 10.98 16.95
CA ASN A 234 -8.15 12.34 17.06
C ASN A 234 -8.57 12.83 15.67
N LEU A 235 -9.85 12.93 15.42
CA LEU A 235 -10.39 13.43 14.17
C LEU A 235 -10.72 14.91 14.30
N THR A 236 -10.01 15.77 13.56
CA THR A 236 -10.36 17.19 13.44
C THR A 236 -11.57 17.36 12.53
N THR A 237 -11.63 16.55 11.48
CA THR A 237 -12.76 16.46 10.56
C THR A 237 -13.03 14.97 10.31
N PRO A 238 -14.23 14.46 10.57
CA PRO A 238 -14.57 13.09 10.20
C PRO A 238 -14.70 12.94 8.68
N GLY A 239 -14.54 11.72 8.19
CA GLY A 239 -14.79 11.41 6.79
C GLY A 239 -16.29 11.30 6.48
N ASN A 240 -16.65 11.40 5.20
CA ASN A 240 -18.02 11.15 4.75
C ASN A 240 -18.35 9.64 4.78
N ALA A 241 -19.64 9.31 4.62
CA ALA A 241 -20.07 7.92 4.51
C ALA A 241 -19.34 7.19 3.37
N GLY A 242 -18.76 6.03 3.66
CA GLY A 242 -17.99 5.21 2.72
C GLY A 242 -16.52 5.62 2.57
N GLU A 243 -16.09 6.75 3.13
CA GLU A 243 -14.68 7.13 3.12
C GLU A 243 -13.86 6.28 4.10
N ARG A 244 -12.55 6.26 3.83
CA ARG A 244 -11.58 5.48 4.61
C ARG A 244 -10.38 6.36 4.94
N MET A 245 -9.80 6.15 6.13
CA MET A 245 -8.60 6.84 6.58
C MET A 245 -7.61 5.84 7.16
N LEU A 246 -6.39 5.82 6.65
CA LEU A 246 -5.31 4.94 7.10
C LEU A 246 -4.42 5.67 8.10
N PHE A 247 -4.10 5.02 9.20
CA PHE A 247 -3.12 5.46 10.19
C PHE A 247 -1.98 4.46 10.28
N LYS A 248 -0.76 4.97 10.29
CA LYS A 248 0.48 4.18 10.38
C LYS A 248 1.30 4.63 11.61
N PRO A 249 0.83 4.29 12.84
CA PRO A 249 1.37 4.88 14.07
C PRO A 249 2.85 4.57 14.30
N PHE A 250 3.30 3.39 13.88
CA PHE A 250 4.65 2.90 14.18
C PHE A 250 5.63 3.00 13.02
N SER A 251 5.17 3.33 11.81
CA SER A 251 5.94 3.19 10.56
C SER A 251 7.28 3.94 10.52
N THR A 252 7.40 5.05 11.24
CA THR A 252 8.61 5.90 11.28
C THR A 252 9.19 6.06 12.69
N ALA A 253 8.55 5.50 13.71
CA ALA A 253 8.91 5.75 15.10
C ALA A 253 10.34 5.30 15.44
N ALA A 254 10.77 4.13 14.95
CA ALA A 254 12.11 3.63 15.17
C ALA A 254 13.22 4.51 14.56
N ASN A 255 12.92 5.21 13.48
CA ASN A 255 13.86 6.13 12.83
C ASN A 255 13.89 7.52 13.48
N ASN A 256 12.84 7.88 14.23
CA ASN A 256 12.66 9.22 14.79
C ASN A 256 12.89 9.29 16.30
N ILE A 257 13.16 8.16 16.97
CA ILE A 257 13.58 8.17 18.37
C ILE A 257 14.98 8.75 18.47
N GLN A 258 15.18 9.73 19.37
CA GLN A 258 16.47 10.37 19.60
C GLN A 258 16.77 10.44 21.10
N ALA A 259 17.99 10.10 21.49
CA ALA A 259 18.44 10.31 22.86
C ALA A 259 18.65 11.80 23.12
N LEU A 260 18.13 12.28 24.25
CA LEU A 260 18.31 13.65 24.71
C LEU A 260 19.50 13.71 25.67
N VAL A 261 20.44 14.62 25.39
CA VAL A 261 21.60 14.85 26.25
C VAL A 261 21.41 16.21 26.94
N TYR A 262 21.40 16.20 28.26
CA TYR A 262 21.33 17.43 29.06
C TYR A 262 22.70 17.72 29.67
N SER A 263 23.17 18.95 29.52
CA SER A 263 24.40 19.48 30.17
C SER A 263 24.05 20.09 31.50
#